data_4daf01fcc045eb4ef1a6e262f106392f
#
_entry.id   4daf01fcc045eb4ef1a6e262f106392f
#
_cell.length_a   1.000
_cell.length_b   1.000
_cell.length_c   1.000
_cell.angle_alpha   90.00
_cell.angle_beta   90.00
_cell.angle_gamma   90.00
#
_symmetry.space_group_name_H-M   'P 1'
#
loop_
_entity.id
_entity.type
_entity.pdbx_description
1 polymer ?
#
loop_
_entity_poly.entity_id
_entity_poly.type
_entity_poly.pdbx_seq_one_letter_code
_entity_poly.pdbx_strand_id
1 'polypeptide(L)'
;MKCISIFHFAFLFFLFSCSSSLTFDKSKTLKDYPSGSGLAYLNDRIYLIGDDAVNLLILDTAFNFIDSINLFNPQQKRIPKELKQDLESATVLHSKQDSKILILGSGSLAPYRNYGWLIDPLTKEKKKIDLKPFYTRLKAEGIDALNIEGLAAMPSEIILASRGNKSFRVNYLIFTSKYFWDKEDSAEIKICKVGSNTDTTTFQGVSGLEYSKSTDKLLLTISTENTNSSIQDGTIGKSYLWIINDISAKKKMTAINPNKVIDLEAIDERFKGHKIESVCIIAENKKQMQLVLVADDDNGTSVLFKITLKK
;
A
#
# COMPACT_ATOMS: atom_id res chain seq x y z
N MET A 1 -30.15 50.47 -51.34
CA MET A 1 -30.21 50.19 -49.93
C MET A 1 -29.94 48.66 -49.76
N LYS A 2 -28.75 48.28 -49.28
CA LYS A 2 -28.42 46.84 -48.98
C LYS A 2 -28.54 46.62 -47.49
N CYS A 3 -29.49 45.79 -47.08
CA CYS A 3 -29.57 45.33 -45.70
C CYS A 3 -28.51 44.28 -45.39
N ILE A 4 -27.64 44.57 -44.41
CA ILE A 4 -26.66 43.63 -43.89
C ILE A 4 -27.33 42.95 -42.68
N SER A 5 -27.58 41.64 -42.82
CA SER A 5 -28.08 40.81 -41.72
C SER A 5 -26.89 40.33 -40.87
N ILE A 6 -26.83 40.74 -39.61
CA ILE A 6 -25.78 40.32 -38.67
C ILE A 6 -26.28 39.07 -37.97
N PHE A 7 -25.69 37.94 -38.29
CA PHE A 7 -25.89 36.67 -37.59
C PHE A 7 -25.07 36.66 -36.29
N HIS A 8 -25.76 36.69 -35.13
CA HIS A 8 -25.14 36.49 -33.84
C HIS A 8 -24.95 34.98 -33.61
N PHE A 9 -23.70 34.53 -33.64
CA PHE A 9 -23.33 33.19 -33.28
C PHE A 9 -23.14 33.11 -31.75
N ALA A 10 -24.12 32.59 -31.04
CA ALA A 10 -24.01 32.34 -29.58
C ALA A 10 -23.10 31.15 -29.36
N PHE A 11 -21.88 31.40 -28.87
CA PHE A 11 -20.95 30.35 -28.48
C PHE A 11 -21.35 29.79 -27.10
N LEU A 12 -22.00 28.63 -27.09
CA LEU A 12 -22.35 27.92 -25.84
C LEU A 12 -21.07 27.31 -25.28
N PHE A 13 -20.49 27.93 -24.25
CA PHE A 13 -19.43 27.33 -23.46
C PHE A 13 -20.01 26.17 -22.62
N PHE A 14 -19.82 24.94 -23.05
CA PHE A 14 -19.99 23.77 -22.20
C PHE A 14 -18.85 23.74 -21.15
N LEU A 15 -19.16 24.19 -19.96
CA LEU A 15 -18.32 23.96 -18.79
C LEU A 15 -18.33 22.45 -18.51
N PHE A 16 -17.36 21.71 -19.03
CA PHE A 16 -17.08 20.35 -18.55
C PHE A 16 -16.62 20.47 -17.10
N SER A 17 -17.56 20.26 -16.18
CA SER A 17 -17.23 20.01 -14.78
C SER A 17 -16.40 18.73 -14.74
N CYS A 18 -15.10 18.85 -14.54
CA CYS A 18 -14.20 17.73 -14.27
C CYS A 18 -14.58 17.19 -12.88
N SER A 19 -15.56 16.27 -12.82
CA SER A 19 -15.85 15.62 -11.55
C SER A 19 -14.61 14.83 -11.13
N SER A 20 -14.06 15.13 -9.96
CA SER A 20 -12.92 14.40 -9.41
C SER A 20 -13.23 12.91 -9.43
N SER A 21 -12.28 12.12 -9.91
CA SER A 21 -12.43 10.65 -9.95
C SER A 21 -12.36 10.01 -8.57
N LEU A 22 -12.04 10.78 -7.53
CA LEU A 22 -11.92 10.38 -6.15
C LEU A 22 -12.66 11.37 -5.27
N THR A 23 -13.39 10.87 -4.27
CA THR A 23 -14.07 11.66 -3.24
C THR A 23 -13.64 11.19 -1.86
N PHE A 24 -13.45 12.14 -0.96
CA PHE A 24 -13.21 11.85 0.46
C PHE A 24 -14.54 11.57 1.15
N ASP A 25 -14.59 10.49 1.96
CA ASP A 25 -15.81 10.11 2.70
C ASP A 25 -15.66 10.47 4.20
N LYS A 26 -14.58 10.04 4.85
CA LYS A 26 -14.30 10.35 6.27
C LYS A 26 -12.83 10.04 6.65
N SER A 27 -12.41 10.52 7.83
CA SER A 27 -11.18 10.12 8.48
C SER A 27 -11.38 9.84 9.97
N LYS A 28 -10.44 9.12 10.58
CA LYS A 28 -10.37 8.89 12.03
C LYS A 28 -8.92 8.74 12.47
N THR A 29 -8.53 9.54 13.48
CA THR A 29 -7.23 9.40 14.13
C THR A 29 -7.32 8.33 15.23
N LEU A 30 -6.38 7.39 15.20
CA LEU A 30 -6.18 6.35 16.20
C LEU A 30 -5.04 6.79 17.13
N LYS A 31 -5.37 7.51 18.20
CA LYS A 31 -4.38 8.15 19.11
C LYS A 31 -3.52 7.13 19.86
N ASP A 32 -4.02 5.94 20.07
CA ASP A 32 -3.37 4.89 20.87
C ASP A 32 -2.80 3.75 20.01
N TYR A 33 -2.78 3.92 18.68
CA TYR A 33 -2.23 2.93 17.76
C TYR A 33 -1.14 3.56 16.89
N PRO A 34 0.14 3.19 17.11
CA PRO A 34 1.26 3.84 16.44
C PRO A 34 1.49 3.29 15.03
N SER A 35 2.07 4.14 14.19
CA SER A 35 2.79 3.76 12.96
C SER A 35 2.06 2.79 12.04
N GLY A 36 0.78 3.10 11.74
CA GLY A 36 -0.03 2.25 10.86
C GLY A 36 0.55 2.15 9.46
N SER A 37 0.96 0.93 9.05
CA SER A 37 1.74 0.69 7.83
C SER A 37 1.07 -0.29 6.88
N GLY A 38 0.36 -1.32 7.36
CA GLY A 38 -0.26 -2.33 6.51
C GLY A 38 -1.76 -2.50 6.77
N LEU A 39 -2.54 -2.60 5.69
CA LEU A 39 -3.98 -2.84 5.73
C LEU A 39 -4.36 -4.13 5.02
N ALA A 40 -5.34 -4.85 5.57
CA ALA A 40 -6.05 -5.92 4.88
C ALA A 40 -7.54 -5.85 5.22
N TYR A 41 -8.41 -6.30 4.30
CA TYR A 41 -9.86 -6.33 4.53
C TYR A 41 -10.42 -7.71 4.26
N LEU A 42 -11.15 -8.25 5.25
CA LEU A 42 -11.79 -9.55 5.17
C LEU A 42 -13.04 -9.61 6.06
N ASN A 43 -14.16 -10.12 5.53
CA ASN A 43 -15.39 -10.37 6.29
C ASN A 43 -15.86 -9.15 7.11
N ASP A 44 -16.00 -8.00 6.46
CA ASP A 44 -16.41 -6.72 7.06
C ASP A 44 -15.51 -6.23 8.21
N ARG A 45 -14.24 -6.67 8.20
CA ARG A 45 -13.22 -6.27 9.17
C ARG A 45 -12.01 -5.70 8.46
N ILE A 46 -11.51 -4.60 9.00
CA ILE A 46 -10.24 -3.99 8.63
C ILE A 46 -9.20 -4.48 9.62
N TYR A 47 -8.12 -5.04 9.09
CA TYR A 47 -6.94 -5.49 9.84
C TYR A 47 -5.83 -4.49 9.59
N LEU A 48 -5.39 -3.83 10.66
CA LEU A 48 -4.35 -2.81 10.61
C LEU A 48 -3.13 -3.30 11.39
N ILE A 49 -1.98 -3.27 10.75
CA ILE A 49 -0.68 -3.48 11.38
C ILE A 49 0.12 -2.19 11.36
N GLY A 50 0.86 -1.90 12.44
CA GLY A 50 1.85 -0.83 12.49
C GLY A 50 3.26 -1.40 12.52
N ASP A 51 4.22 -0.66 12.01
CA ASP A 51 5.62 -1.06 11.84
C ASP A 51 6.31 -1.37 13.18
N ASP A 52 5.93 -0.66 14.23
CA ASP A 52 6.39 -0.85 15.60
C ASP A 52 5.27 -1.21 16.61
N ALA A 53 4.05 -1.47 16.11
CA ALA A 53 2.93 -1.89 16.94
C ALA A 53 3.11 -3.33 17.45
N VAL A 54 2.60 -3.60 18.66
CA VAL A 54 2.70 -4.93 19.30
C VAL A 54 1.60 -5.89 18.90
N ASN A 55 0.56 -5.39 18.23
CA ASN A 55 -0.63 -6.16 17.88
C ASN A 55 -1.18 -5.79 16.51
N LEU A 56 -1.87 -6.74 15.88
CA LEU A 56 -2.76 -6.52 14.75
C LEU A 56 -4.09 -6.00 15.29
N LEU A 57 -4.51 -4.80 14.87
CA LEU A 57 -5.75 -4.18 15.27
C LEU A 57 -6.88 -4.61 14.33
N ILE A 58 -8.06 -4.88 14.88
CA ILE A 58 -9.27 -5.29 14.13
C ILE A 58 -10.35 -4.22 14.32
N LEU A 59 -10.79 -3.63 13.22
CA LEU A 59 -11.78 -2.57 13.19
C LEU A 59 -12.97 -2.95 12.31
N ASP A 60 -14.12 -2.34 12.55
CA ASP A 60 -15.22 -2.35 11.60
C ASP A 60 -15.01 -1.32 10.46
N THR A 61 -15.88 -1.33 9.46
CA THR A 61 -15.81 -0.38 8.34
C THR A 61 -16.18 1.06 8.73
N ALA A 62 -16.66 1.28 9.95
CA ALA A 62 -16.85 2.57 10.58
C ALA A 62 -15.64 3.02 11.42
N PHE A 63 -14.55 2.23 11.40
CA PHE A 63 -13.31 2.42 12.16
C PHE A 63 -13.48 2.29 13.67
N ASN A 64 -14.51 1.60 14.15
CA ASN A 64 -14.64 1.28 15.57
C ASN A 64 -13.79 0.05 15.89
N PHE A 65 -13.18 0.07 17.08
CA PHE A 65 -12.44 -1.07 17.61
C PHE A 65 -13.39 -2.27 17.80
N ILE A 66 -12.93 -3.43 17.35
CA ILE A 66 -13.61 -4.71 17.56
C ILE A 66 -12.76 -5.61 18.45
N ASP A 67 -11.48 -5.79 18.08
CA ASP A 67 -10.60 -6.76 18.72
C ASP A 67 -9.13 -6.48 18.35
N SER A 68 -8.21 -7.29 18.89
CA SER A 68 -6.80 -7.29 18.49
C SER A 68 -6.18 -8.68 18.62
N ILE A 69 -5.09 -8.90 17.89
CA ILE A 69 -4.28 -10.12 17.97
C ILE A 69 -2.86 -9.72 18.36
N ASN A 70 -2.42 -10.09 19.55
CA ASN A 70 -1.06 -9.79 20.00
C ASN A 70 -0.03 -10.57 19.17
N LEU A 71 0.90 -9.86 18.55
CA LEU A 71 2.04 -10.45 17.82
C LEU A 71 3.29 -10.48 18.68
N PHE A 72 3.42 -9.53 19.60
CA PHE A 72 4.56 -9.35 20.49
C PHE A 72 4.11 -9.22 21.95
N ASN A 73 5.05 -8.95 22.85
CA ASN A 73 4.74 -8.76 24.27
C ASN A 73 3.81 -7.55 24.46
N PRO A 74 2.58 -7.74 24.97
CA PRO A 74 1.59 -6.68 25.10
C PRO A 74 1.89 -5.65 26.19
N GLN A 75 2.93 -5.86 27.02
CA GLN A 75 3.33 -4.88 28.05
C GLN A 75 4.04 -3.67 27.46
N GLN A 76 4.48 -3.72 26.20
CA GLN A 76 5.08 -2.61 25.48
C GLN A 76 4.03 -1.95 24.61
N LYS A 77 3.98 -0.61 24.55
CA LYS A 77 3.11 0.11 23.61
C LYS A 77 3.71 0.16 22.20
N ARG A 78 5.03 0.28 22.12
CA ARG A 78 5.80 0.32 20.88
C ARG A 78 7.06 -0.54 21.00
N ILE A 79 7.48 -1.12 19.91
CA ILE A 79 8.70 -1.91 19.84
C ILE A 79 9.87 -0.94 19.51
N PRO A 80 10.99 -0.98 20.25
CA PRO A 80 12.16 -0.16 19.93
C PRO A 80 12.63 -0.34 18.48
N LYS A 81 13.06 0.73 17.82
CA LYS A 81 13.40 0.79 16.39
C LYS A 81 14.41 -0.29 15.97
N GLU A 82 15.35 -0.62 16.84
CA GLU A 82 16.40 -1.63 16.60
C GLU A 82 15.89 -3.06 16.67
N LEU A 83 14.76 -3.29 17.36
CA LEU A 83 14.19 -4.61 17.63
C LEU A 83 12.91 -4.88 16.83
N LYS A 84 12.32 -3.85 16.22
CA LYS A 84 11.04 -3.99 15.51
C LYS A 84 11.19 -4.88 14.28
N GLN A 85 10.14 -5.65 14.01
CA GLN A 85 10.06 -6.45 12.78
C GLN A 85 9.73 -5.60 11.56
N ASP A 86 9.39 -4.32 11.77
CA ASP A 86 9.12 -3.38 10.69
C ASP A 86 8.05 -3.96 9.75
N LEU A 87 6.88 -4.28 10.32
CA LEU A 87 5.78 -4.92 9.61
C LEU A 87 5.07 -3.88 8.74
N GLU A 88 5.39 -3.85 7.46
CA GLU A 88 5.03 -2.76 6.56
C GLU A 88 3.91 -3.13 5.57
N SER A 89 3.57 -4.39 5.45
CA SER A 89 2.63 -4.81 4.42
C SER A 89 1.73 -5.95 4.87
N ALA A 90 0.46 -5.91 4.45
CA ALA A 90 -0.52 -6.95 4.74
C ALA A 90 -1.40 -7.24 3.52
N THR A 91 -1.87 -8.48 3.39
CA THR A 91 -2.85 -8.90 2.39
C THR A 91 -3.65 -10.11 2.85
N VAL A 92 -4.77 -10.39 2.20
CA VAL A 92 -5.56 -11.60 2.45
C VAL A 92 -5.21 -12.69 1.44
N LEU A 93 -4.82 -13.84 1.94
CA LEU A 93 -4.66 -15.06 1.16
C LEU A 93 -5.95 -15.85 1.18
N HIS A 94 -6.66 -15.85 0.07
CA HIS A 94 -7.86 -16.69 -0.09
C HIS A 94 -7.48 -18.11 -0.51
N SER A 95 -8.02 -19.11 0.21
CA SER A 95 -8.02 -20.50 -0.19
C SER A 95 -9.47 -21.01 -0.37
N LYS A 96 -9.62 -22.28 -0.75
CA LYS A 96 -10.97 -22.89 -0.88
C LYS A 96 -11.64 -23.13 0.47
N GLN A 97 -10.88 -23.27 1.53
CA GLN A 97 -11.37 -23.69 2.85
C GLN A 97 -11.36 -22.55 3.86
N ASP A 98 -10.36 -21.67 3.77
CA ASP A 98 -10.13 -20.58 4.73
C ASP A 98 -9.48 -19.37 4.07
N SER A 99 -9.46 -18.27 4.77
CA SER A 99 -8.72 -17.07 4.39
C SER A 99 -7.78 -16.69 5.51
N LYS A 100 -6.52 -16.41 5.19
CA LYS A 100 -5.50 -16.02 6.16
C LYS A 100 -4.96 -14.64 5.84
N ILE A 101 -4.50 -13.94 6.87
CA ILE A 101 -3.81 -12.65 6.71
C ILE A 101 -2.31 -12.94 6.67
N LEU A 102 -1.67 -12.51 5.60
CA LEU A 102 -0.21 -12.52 5.47
C LEU A 102 0.30 -11.12 5.77
N ILE A 103 1.28 -11.02 6.66
CA ILE A 103 1.95 -9.78 7.03
C ILE A 103 3.45 -10.00 6.86
N LEU A 104 4.15 -9.04 6.22
CA LEU A 104 5.59 -9.16 5.98
C LEU A 104 6.34 -7.98 6.61
N GLY A 105 7.52 -8.28 7.15
CA GLY A 105 8.51 -7.28 7.52
C GLY A 105 9.27 -6.75 6.32
N SER A 106 9.83 -5.56 6.44
CA SER A 106 10.46 -4.84 5.33
C SER A 106 11.72 -5.49 4.74
N GLY A 107 12.45 -6.30 5.53
CA GLY A 107 13.76 -6.85 5.12
C GLY A 107 14.90 -5.83 5.09
N SER A 108 14.65 -4.58 5.48
CA SER A 108 15.63 -3.49 5.40
C SER A 108 16.79 -3.62 6.39
N LEU A 109 16.58 -4.28 7.53
CA LEU A 109 17.59 -4.51 8.55
C LEU A 109 17.50 -5.92 9.14
N ALA A 110 18.56 -6.72 8.96
CA ALA A 110 18.67 -8.04 9.58
C ALA A 110 19.07 -7.92 11.07
N PRO A 111 18.71 -8.89 11.92
CA PRO A 111 17.88 -10.06 11.62
C PRO A 111 16.38 -9.81 11.80
N TYR A 112 15.98 -8.77 12.52
CA TYR A 112 14.62 -8.62 13.05
C TYR A 112 13.57 -8.39 11.95
N ARG A 113 13.91 -7.69 10.87
CA ARG A 113 12.98 -7.32 9.78
C ARG A 113 12.82 -8.39 8.70
N ASN A 114 13.44 -9.56 8.90
CA ASN A 114 13.35 -10.71 7.99
C ASN A 114 12.27 -11.72 8.38
N TYR A 115 11.22 -11.27 9.06
CA TYR A 115 10.13 -12.13 9.49
C TYR A 115 8.77 -11.64 9.02
N GLY A 116 7.84 -12.56 8.92
CA GLY A 116 6.43 -12.28 8.65
C GLY A 116 5.52 -13.12 9.52
N TRP A 117 4.23 -12.93 9.36
CA TRP A 117 3.19 -13.66 10.07
C TRP A 117 2.11 -14.13 9.10
N LEU A 118 1.69 -15.38 9.28
CA LEU A 118 0.48 -15.93 8.70
C LEU A 118 -0.53 -16.12 9.82
N ILE A 119 -1.67 -15.44 9.73
CA ILE A 119 -2.66 -15.35 10.81
C ILE A 119 -3.98 -15.87 10.30
N ASP A 120 -4.57 -16.78 11.06
CA ASP A 120 -5.97 -17.17 10.91
C ASP A 120 -6.84 -16.15 11.68
N PRO A 121 -7.66 -15.34 11.03
CA PRO A 121 -8.43 -14.30 11.71
C PRO A 121 -9.60 -14.83 12.53
N LEU A 122 -10.02 -16.08 12.34
CA LEU A 122 -11.13 -16.72 13.08
C LEU A 122 -10.63 -17.36 14.36
N THR A 123 -9.57 -18.17 14.27
CA THR A 123 -8.99 -18.90 15.43
C THR A 123 -7.97 -18.06 16.18
N LYS A 124 -7.47 -16.98 15.56
CA LYS A 124 -6.34 -16.16 16.02
C LYS A 124 -5.01 -16.92 16.09
N GLU A 125 -4.96 -18.11 15.50
CA GLU A 125 -3.70 -18.82 15.34
C GLU A 125 -2.75 -18.03 14.46
N LYS A 126 -1.48 -18.03 14.83
CA LYS A 126 -0.42 -17.28 14.13
C LYS A 126 0.81 -18.15 13.92
N LYS A 127 1.29 -18.18 12.70
CA LYS A 127 2.55 -18.83 12.31
C LYS A 127 3.55 -17.75 11.94
N LYS A 128 4.69 -17.72 12.63
CA LYS A 128 5.82 -16.86 12.23
C LYS A 128 6.52 -17.48 11.02
N ILE A 129 6.87 -16.62 10.06
CA ILE A 129 7.52 -17.01 8.80
C ILE A 129 8.94 -16.42 8.80
N ASP A 130 9.94 -17.24 8.51
CA ASP A 130 11.29 -16.75 8.21
C ASP A 130 11.39 -16.35 6.74
N LEU A 131 11.66 -15.09 6.46
CA LEU A 131 11.76 -14.53 5.12
C LEU A 131 13.23 -14.37 4.67
N LYS A 132 14.20 -14.64 5.58
CA LYS A 132 15.62 -14.43 5.31
C LYS A 132 16.09 -15.14 4.03
N PRO A 133 15.78 -16.42 3.76
CA PRO A 133 16.24 -17.08 2.55
C PRO A 133 15.70 -16.40 1.29
N PHE A 134 14.41 -16.10 1.25
CA PHE A 134 13.79 -15.43 0.10
C PHE A 134 14.35 -14.01 -0.11
N TYR A 135 14.49 -13.24 0.96
CA TYR A 135 15.04 -11.88 0.91
C TYR A 135 16.52 -11.86 0.49
N THR A 136 17.28 -12.89 0.87
CA THR A 136 18.68 -13.07 0.39
C THR A 136 18.71 -13.27 -1.13
N ARG A 137 17.76 -14.04 -1.68
CA ARG A 137 17.65 -14.21 -3.14
C ARG A 137 17.25 -12.90 -3.83
N LEU A 138 16.32 -12.12 -3.29
CA LEU A 138 15.95 -10.81 -3.86
C LEU A 138 17.14 -9.86 -3.93
N LYS A 139 18.01 -9.86 -2.91
CA LYS A 139 19.25 -9.08 -2.93
C LYS A 139 20.23 -9.59 -4.00
N ALA A 140 20.36 -10.90 -4.15
CA ALA A 140 21.19 -11.50 -5.18
C ALA A 140 20.69 -11.20 -6.61
N GLU A 141 19.38 -10.99 -6.78
CA GLU A 141 18.75 -10.55 -8.05
C GLU A 141 18.87 -9.04 -8.30
N GLY A 142 19.59 -8.29 -7.45
CA GLY A 142 19.92 -6.87 -7.67
C GLY A 142 19.03 -5.87 -6.93
N ILE A 143 18.28 -6.29 -5.91
CA ILE A 143 17.55 -5.36 -5.01
C ILE A 143 18.42 -5.10 -3.77
N ASP A 144 19.50 -4.33 -3.93
CA ASP A 144 20.48 -4.09 -2.88
C ASP A 144 19.91 -3.41 -1.64
N ALA A 145 19.05 -2.41 -1.85
CA ALA A 145 18.34 -1.68 -0.79
C ALA A 145 16.92 -2.23 -0.60
N LEU A 146 16.82 -3.52 -0.22
CA LEU A 146 15.53 -4.15 0.00
C LEU A 146 14.74 -3.45 1.11
N ASN A 147 13.51 -3.06 0.79
CA ASN A 147 12.55 -2.45 1.71
C ASN A 147 11.12 -2.75 1.24
N ILE A 148 10.57 -3.89 1.71
CA ILE A 148 9.22 -4.34 1.32
C ILE A 148 8.19 -3.50 2.07
N GLU A 149 7.44 -2.71 1.33
CA GLU A 149 6.40 -1.79 1.84
C GLU A 149 5.00 -2.13 1.30
N GLY A 150 4.91 -2.97 0.28
CA GLY A 150 3.62 -3.34 -0.30
C GLY A 150 3.48 -4.83 -0.55
N LEU A 151 2.25 -5.32 -0.40
CA LEU A 151 1.89 -6.73 -0.58
C LEU A 151 0.49 -6.84 -1.14
N ALA A 152 0.32 -7.55 -2.25
CA ALA A 152 -0.98 -7.80 -2.84
C ALA A 152 -1.11 -9.26 -3.30
N ALA A 153 -2.21 -9.92 -2.96
CA ALA A 153 -2.50 -11.29 -3.37
C ALA A 153 -3.35 -11.32 -4.64
N MET A 154 -2.79 -11.88 -5.71
CA MET A 154 -3.51 -12.23 -6.93
C MET A 154 -4.09 -13.65 -6.84
N PRO A 155 -4.95 -14.09 -7.78
CA PRO A 155 -5.51 -15.46 -7.75
C PRO A 155 -4.46 -16.58 -7.67
N SER A 156 -3.33 -16.45 -8.37
CA SER A 156 -2.28 -17.49 -8.44
C SER A 156 -0.91 -17.05 -7.92
N GLU A 157 -0.70 -15.76 -7.70
CA GLU A 157 0.60 -15.15 -7.42
C GLU A 157 0.48 -14.15 -6.28
N ILE A 158 1.61 -13.69 -5.80
CA ILE A 158 1.75 -12.56 -4.89
C ILE A 158 2.63 -11.50 -5.56
N ILE A 159 2.27 -10.25 -5.36
CA ILE A 159 3.11 -9.11 -5.72
C ILE A 159 3.62 -8.48 -4.43
N LEU A 160 4.93 -8.31 -4.34
CA LEU A 160 5.55 -7.48 -3.32
C LEU A 160 6.04 -6.19 -3.98
N ALA A 161 6.05 -5.09 -3.23
CA ALA A 161 6.71 -3.86 -3.65
C ALA A 161 7.89 -3.57 -2.74
N SER A 162 9.06 -3.38 -3.36
CA SER A 162 10.23 -2.84 -2.66
C SER A 162 10.36 -1.36 -2.97
N ARG A 163 10.28 -0.54 -1.91
CA ARG A 163 10.45 0.90 -1.95
C ARG A 163 11.91 1.28 -2.14
N GLY A 164 12.18 2.19 -3.06
CA GLY A 164 13.46 2.88 -3.14
C GLY A 164 13.56 4.06 -2.15
N ASN A 165 14.69 4.75 -2.22
CA ASN A 165 14.93 5.99 -1.48
C ASN A 165 15.76 6.97 -2.35
N LYS A 166 16.21 8.10 -1.82
CA LYS A 166 17.01 9.07 -2.58
C LYS A 166 18.35 8.51 -3.09
N SER A 167 18.95 7.58 -2.37
CA SER A 167 20.23 6.94 -2.77
C SER A 167 19.99 5.81 -3.78
N PHE A 168 18.85 5.12 -3.70
CA PHE A 168 18.44 4.02 -4.58
C PHE A 168 17.07 4.33 -5.16
N ARG A 169 17.03 5.15 -6.20
CA ARG A 169 15.84 5.80 -6.74
C ARG A 169 14.99 4.90 -7.65
N VAL A 170 14.77 3.66 -7.25
CA VAL A 170 13.97 2.69 -8.01
C VAL A 170 13.01 1.96 -7.08
N ASN A 171 11.73 1.98 -7.42
CA ASN A 171 10.77 1.05 -6.83
C ASN A 171 10.68 -0.21 -7.69
N TYR A 172 10.50 -1.36 -7.03
CA TYR A 172 10.33 -2.64 -7.70
C TYR A 172 8.99 -3.29 -7.36
N LEU A 173 8.35 -3.89 -8.34
CA LEU A 173 7.33 -4.92 -8.14
C LEU A 173 8.00 -6.28 -8.33
N ILE A 174 7.74 -7.19 -7.41
CA ILE A 174 8.30 -8.54 -7.39
C ILE A 174 7.12 -9.50 -7.44
N PHE A 175 6.98 -10.21 -8.56
CA PHE A 175 5.98 -11.26 -8.72
C PHE A 175 6.58 -12.59 -8.28
N THR A 176 5.86 -13.29 -7.41
CA THR A 176 6.28 -14.60 -6.90
C THR A 176 5.08 -15.52 -6.69
N SER A 177 5.34 -16.81 -6.47
CA SER A 177 4.29 -17.78 -6.22
C SER A 177 3.61 -17.56 -4.85
N LYS A 178 2.32 -17.92 -4.74
CA LYS A 178 1.69 -18.07 -3.42
C LYS A 178 2.50 -19.05 -2.57
N TYR A 179 2.56 -18.78 -1.27
CA TYR A 179 3.31 -19.60 -0.30
C TYR A 179 4.80 -19.72 -0.64
N PHE A 180 5.41 -18.64 -1.18
CA PHE A 180 6.83 -18.57 -1.54
C PHE A 180 7.75 -18.88 -0.34
N TRP A 181 7.29 -18.66 0.88
CA TRP A 181 8.02 -18.97 2.12
C TRP A 181 8.09 -20.46 2.44
N ASP A 182 7.31 -21.32 1.81
CA ASP A 182 7.39 -22.78 1.91
C ASP A 182 8.28 -23.36 0.78
N LYS A 183 8.74 -22.52 -0.16
CA LYS A 183 9.56 -22.88 -1.32
C LYS A 183 10.65 -21.82 -1.58
N GLU A 184 11.30 -21.39 -0.54
CA GLU A 184 12.20 -20.24 -0.53
C GLU A 184 13.29 -20.31 -1.58
N ASP A 185 13.88 -21.52 -1.78
CA ASP A 185 14.97 -21.74 -2.74
C ASP A 185 14.50 -21.84 -4.20
N SER A 186 13.22 -22.13 -4.45
CA SER A 186 12.68 -22.42 -5.78
C SER A 186 11.49 -21.55 -6.19
N ALA A 187 10.98 -20.72 -5.30
CA ALA A 187 9.91 -19.78 -5.64
C ALA A 187 10.34 -18.88 -6.80
N GLU A 188 9.46 -18.75 -7.80
CA GLU A 188 9.72 -17.88 -8.95
C GLU A 188 9.89 -16.42 -8.49
N ILE A 189 10.87 -15.72 -9.05
CA ILE A 189 11.11 -14.30 -8.84
C ILE A 189 11.12 -13.62 -10.21
N LYS A 190 10.19 -12.67 -10.39
CA LYS A 190 10.18 -11.76 -11.54
C LYS A 190 10.18 -10.33 -11.02
N ILE A 191 11.19 -9.57 -11.36
CA ILE A 191 11.40 -8.20 -10.91
C ILE A 191 11.05 -7.24 -12.04
N CYS A 192 10.24 -6.24 -11.70
CA CYS A 192 9.82 -5.19 -12.60
C CYS A 192 10.00 -3.83 -11.91
N LYS A 193 10.64 -2.86 -12.59
CA LYS A 193 10.70 -1.48 -12.11
C LYS A 193 9.32 -0.83 -12.21
N VAL A 194 8.92 -0.02 -11.22
CA VAL A 194 7.63 0.67 -11.26
C VAL A 194 7.80 2.18 -11.08
N GLY A 195 7.14 2.92 -11.98
CA GLY A 195 7.22 4.37 -12.04
C GLY A 195 8.55 4.87 -12.64
N SER A 196 8.51 6.09 -13.18
CA SER A 196 9.71 6.80 -13.63
C SER A 196 9.99 7.94 -12.66
N ASN A 197 11.04 7.85 -11.87
CA ASN A 197 11.50 8.94 -11.01
C ASN A 197 12.41 9.88 -11.80
N THR A 198 11.81 10.71 -12.67
CA THR A 198 12.52 11.73 -13.45
C THR A 198 12.80 12.99 -12.64
N ASP A 199 12.02 13.26 -11.59
CA ASP A 199 12.28 14.35 -10.65
C ASP A 199 13.52 14.02 -9.82
N THR A 200 14.51 14.89 -9.85
CA THR A 200 15.76 14.74 -9.08
C THR A 200 15.66 15.31 -7.66
N THR A 201 14.63 16.10 -7.36
CA THR A 201 14.47 16.78 -6.07
C THR A 201 13.74 15.93 -5.05
N THR A 202 12.70 15.21 -5.47
CA THR A 202 11.89 14.34 -4.61
C THR A 202 11.87 12.92 -5.15
N PHE A 203 11.83 11.94 -4.26
CA PHE A 203 11.64 10.53 -4.62
C PHE A 203 10.22 10.09 -4.26
N GLN A 204 9.51 9.49 -5.22
CA GLN A 204 8.18 8.93 -5.05
C GLN A 204 8.32 7.44 -4.71
N GLY A 205 8.30 7.12 -3.41
CA GLY A 205 8.44 5.74 -2.91
C GLY A 205 7.08 5.03 -2.82
N VAL A 206 7.02 3.78 -3.28
CA VAL A 206 5.85 2.92 -3.04
C VAL A 206 5.75 2.65 -1.54
N SER A 207 4.56 2.79 -0.97
CA SER A 207 4.29 2.57 0.45
C SER A 207 3.20 1.51 0.71
N GLY A 208 2.49 1.03 -0.31
CA GLY A 208 1.49 -0.02 -0.16
C GLY A 208 0.95 -0.51 -1.49
N LEU A 209 0.33 -1.70 -1.47
CA LEU A 209 -0.30 -2.33 -2.63
C LEU A 209 -1.67 -2.87 -2.29
N GLU A 210 -2.59 -2.83 -3.26
CA GLU A 210 -3.84 -3.56 -3.24
C GLU A 210 -4.24 -4.02 -4.63
N TYR A 211 -4.71 -5.27 -4.78
CA TYR A 211 -5.14 -5.83 -6.05
C TYR A 211 -6.66 -5.92 -6.15
N SER A 212 -7.23 -5.27 -7.16
CA SER A 212 -8.63 -5.44 -7.54
C SER A 212 -8.79 -6.60 -8.51
N LYS A 213 -9.33 -7.71 -8.02
CA LYS A 213 -9.63 -8.89 -8.83
C LYS A 213 -10.71 -8.60 -9.88
N SER A 214 -11.68 -7.75 -9.59
CA SER A 214 -12.83 -7.50 -10.49
C SER A 214 -12.44 -6.70 -11.74
N THR A 215 -11.34 -5.93 -11.68
CA THR A 215 -10.90 -5.05 -12.77
C THR A 215 -9.45 -5.28 -13.19
N ASP A 216 -8.78 -6.30 -12.63
CA ASP A 216 -7.36 -6.60 -12.86
C ASP A 216 -6.45 -5.35 -12.69
N LYS A 217 -6.73 -4.56 -11.65
CA LYS A 217 -5.96 -3.34 -11.35
C LYS A 217 -5.11 -3.54 -10.11
N LEU A 218 -3.90 -2.98 -10.16
CA LEU A 218 -3.07 -2.79 -8.98
C LEU A 218 -3.15 -1.32 -8.55
N LEU A 219 -3.54 -1.10 -7.30
CA LEU A 219 -3.50 0.18 -6.63
C LEU A 219 -2.20 0.26 -5.83
N LEU A 220 -1.49 1.39 -5.91
CA LEU A 220 -0.29 1.64 -5.14
C LEU A 220 -0.46 2.95 -4.37
N THR A 221 -0.19 2.93 -3.09
CA THR A 221 0.08 4.16 -2.35
C THR A 221 1.54 4.55 -2.58
N ILE A 222 1.74 5.84 -2.74
CA ILE A 222 3.04 6.44 -2.98
C ILE A 222 3.19 7.58 -1.99
N SER A 223 4.30 7.64 -1.29
CA SER A 223 4.64 8.77 -0.44
C SER A 223 5.99 9.36 -0.85
N THR A 224 6.12 10.68 -0.75
CA THR A 224 7.39 11.37 -0.91
C THR A 224 7.96 11.66 0.46
N GLU A 225 9.20 11.28 0.64
CA GLU A 225 9.93 11.47 1.89
C GLU A 225 11.35 11.91 1.60
N ASN A 226 11.84 12.89 2.35
CA ASN A 226 13.18 13.42 2.15
C ASN A 226 14.20 12.63 2.96
N THR A 227 14.43 11.36 2.60
CA THR A 227 15.42 10.49 3.25
C THR A 227 16.34 9.80 2.24
N ASN A 228 17.59 9.60 2.64
CA ASN A 228 18.59 8.82 1.90
C ASN A 228 18.67 7.36 2.40
N SER A 229 17.86 7.00 3.37
CA SER A 229 17.93 5.73 4.10
C SER A 229 16.56 5.08 4.18
N SER A 230 16.51 3.75 4.15
CA SER A 230 15.32 2.94 4.46
C SER A 230 15.14 2.69 5.96
N ILE A 231 15.95 3.33 6.82
CA ILE A 231 15.93 3.14 8.26
C ILE A 231 15.62 4.46 9.00
N GLN A 232 15.99 5.61 8.41
CA GLN A 232 15.82 6.93 8.99
C GLN A 232 14.63 7.64 8.36
N ASP A 233 13.78 8.21 9.19
CA ASP A 233 12.64 8.98 8.77
C ASP A 233 13.09 10.34 8.20
N GLY A 234 12.36 10.85 7.22
CA GLY A 234 12.61 12.13 6.58
C GLY A 234 11.42 13.09 6.74
N THR A 235 11.51 14.28 6.17
CA THR A 235 10.36 15.19 6.14
C THR A 235 9.28 14.60 5.24
N ILE A 236 8.06 14.48 5.77
CA ILE A 236 6.87 14.02 5.05
C ILE A 236 6.55 15.02 3.94
N GLY A 237 6.40 14.51 2.72
CA GLY A 237 5.95 15.26 1.56
C GLY A 237 4.54 14.86 1.14
N LYS A 238 4.29 14.86 -0.16
CA LYS A 238 2.99 14.51 -0.74
C LYS A 238 2.77 13.01 -0.82
N SER A 239 1.49 12.61 -0.78
CA SER A 239 1.03 11.25 -1.03
C SER A 239 0.17 11.16 -2.29
N TYR A 240 0.29 10.03 -3.00
CA TYR A 240 -0.42 9.78 -4.26
C TYR A 240 -1.06 8.38 -4.23
N LEU A 241 -2.10 8.22 -5.03
CA LEU A 241 -2.63 6.92 -5.40
C LEU A 241 -2.34 6.68 -6.89
N TRP A 242 -1.53 5.66 -7.18
CA TRP A 242 -1.25 5.19 -8.54
C TRP A 242 -2.13 4.00 -8.88
N ILE A 243 -2.52 3.91 -10.16
CA ILE A 243 -3.34 2.82 -10.66
C ILE A 243 -2.65 2.22 -11.89
N ILE A 244 -2.44 0.91 -11.87
CA ILE A 244 -1.94 0.13 -12.98
C ILE A 244 -3.06 -0.80 -13.45
N ASN A 245 -3.46 -0.69 -14.71
CA ASN A 245 -4.47 -1.56 -15.32
C ASN A 245 -3.82 -2.85 -15.85
N ASP A 246 -4.60 -3.92 -15.97
CA ASP A 246 -4.23 -5.19 -16.60
C ASP A 246 -2.91 -5.75 -16.04
N ILE A 247 -2.78 -5.74 -14.70
CA ILE A 247 -1.52 -6.09 -14.04
C ILE A 247 -1.13 -7.55 -14.27
N SER A 248 -2.10 -8.46 -14.42
CA SER A 248 -1.83 -9.87 -14.71
C SER A 248 -1.09 -10.10 -16.02
N ALA A 249 -1.31 -9.24 -17.02
CA ALA A 249 -0.62 -9.29 -18.32
C ALA A 249 0.79 -8.68 -18.27
N LYS A 250 1.14 -7.92 -17.21
CA LYS A 250 2.38 -7.12 -17.14
C LYS A 250 3.53 -7.83 -16.44
N LYS A 251 3.35 -8.99 -15.88
CA LYS A 251 4.37 -9.72 -15.12
C LYS A 251 5.67 -10.07 -15.88
N LYS A 252 5.65 -10.00 -17.20
CA LYS A 252 6.85 -10.22 -18.05
C LYS A 252 7.57 -8.93 -18.43
N MET A 253 7.03 -7.77 -18.04
CA MET A 253 7.64 -6.49 -18.34
C MET A 253 8.80 -6.21 -17.39
N THR A 254 9.82 -5.53 -17.88
CA THR A 254 10.96 -5.08 -17.08
C THR A 254 10.70 -3.75 -16.37
N ALA A 255 9.74 -2.98 -16.88
CA ALA A 255 9.31 -1.71 -16.30
C ALA A 255 7.81 -1.46 -16.56
N ILE A 256 7.12 -0.90 -15.58
CA ILE A 256 5.70 -0.55 -15.64
C ILE A 256 5.52 0.88 -15.14
N ASN A 257 4.79 1.70 -15.91
CA ASN A 257 4.34 3.01 -15.45
C ASN A 257 2.86 2.95 -15.06
N PRO A 258 2.42 3.78 -14.08
CA PRO A 258 1.00 3.87 -13.74
C PRO A 258 0.19 4.41 -14.91
N ASN A 259 -1.02 3.87 -15.10
CA ASN A 259 -1.99 4.38 -16.06
C ASN A 259 -2.67 5.66 -15.56
N LYS A 260 -2.75 5.82 -14.23
CA LYS A 260 -3.33 6.99 -13.58
C LYS A 260 -2.55 7.31 -12.31
N VAL A 261 -2.31 8.60 -12.10
CA VAL A 261 -1.71 9.18 -10.89
C VAL A 261 -2.70 10.18 -10.30
N ILE A 262 -3.00 10.02 -9.02
CA ILE A 262 -3.92 10.90 -8.29
C ILE A 262 -3.12 11.53 -7.15
N ASP A 263 -2.95 12.85 -7.15
CA ASP A 263 -2.41 13.63 -6.03
C ASP A 263 -3.52 13.74 -4.96
N LEU A 264 -3.34 13.11 -3.82
CA LEU A 264 -4.35 13.05 -2.77
C LEU A 264 -4.61 14.42 -2.14
N GLU A 265 -3.57 15.22 -1.95
CA GLU A 265 -3.70 16.57 -1.40
C GLU A 265 -4.44 17.52 -2.37
N ALA A 266 -4.28 17.32 -3.67
CA ALA A 266 -5.01 18.09 -4.67
C ALA A 266 -6.51 17.76 -4.72
N ILE A 267 -6.89 16.57 -4.23
CA ILE A 267 -8.29 16.15 -4.12
C ILE A 267 -8.93 16.70 -2.85
N ASP A 268 -8.21 16.64 -1.72
CA ASP A 268 -8.72 17.07 -0.44
C ASP A 268 -7.57 17.49 0.50
N GLU A 269 -7.67 18.68 1.09
CA GLU A 269 -6.64 19.24 1.98
C GLU A 269 -6.39 18.40 3.24
N ARG A 270 -7.34 17.55 3.63
CA ARG A 270 -7.19 16.65 4.78
C ARG A 270 -6.11 15.58 4.61
N PHE A 271 -5.59 15.39 3.40
CA PHE A 271 -4.44 14.54 3.17
C PHE A 271 -3.09 15.24 3.38
N LYS A 272 -3.11 16.57 3.53
CA LYS A 272 -1.89 17.36 3.65
C LYS A 272 -1.11 17.01 4.92
N GLY A 273 0.17 16.71 4.75
CA GLY A 273 1.07 16.38 5.85
C GLY A 273 0.90 14.95 6.38
N HIS A 274 0.13 14.10 5.68
CA HIS A 274 -0.06 12.70 6.02
C HIS A 274 0.73 11.79 5.06
N LYS A 275 1.59 10.95 5.63
CA LYS A 275 2.33 9.91 4.92
C LYS A 275 1.42 8.68 4.74
N ILE A 276 0.79 8.55 3.58
CA ILE A 276 -0.07 7.40 3.30
C ILE A 276 0.79 6.17 3.07
N GLU A 277 0.58 5.13 3.90
CA GLU A 277 1.42 3.92 3.94
C GLU A 277 0.73 2.70 3.32
N SER A 278 -0.58 2.62 3.38
CA SER A 278 -1.26 1.44 2.82
C SER A 278 -2.65 1.76 2.31
N VAL A 279 -3.19 0.83 1.52
CA VAL A 279 -4.55 0.86 0.98
C VAL A 279 -5.19 -0.52 1.03
N CYS A 280 -6.49 -0.61 1.31
CA CYS A 280 -7.29 -1.81 1.05
C CYS A 280 -8.64 -1.46 0.42
N ILE A 281 -9.19 -2.38 -0.39
CA ILE A 281 -10.52 -2.27 -0.99
C ILE A 281 -11.54 -2.87 -0.03
N ILE A 282 -12.49 -2.07 0.47
CA ILE A 282 -13.56 -2.53 1.38
C ILE A 282 -14.87 -2.80 0.68
N ALA A 283 -15.10 -2.22 -0.49
CA ALA A 283 -16.23 -2.52 -1.35
C ALA A 283 -15.89 -2.16 -2.81
N GLU A 284 -16.42 -2.94 -3.74
CA GLU A 284 -16.18 -2.72 -5.16
C GLU A 284 -17.41 -3.12 -5.98
N ASN A 285 -17.77 -2.28 -6.94
CA ASN A 285 -18.80 -2.56 -7.94
C ASN A 285 -18.36 -2.07 -9.34
N LYS A 286 -19.23 -2.15 -10.35
CA LYS A 286 -18.91 -1.76 -11.73
C LYS A 286 -18.54 -0.28 -11.89
N LYS A 287 -18.98 0.61 -10.99
CA LYS A 287 -18.84 2.07 -11.12
C LYS A 287 -17.77 2.66 -10.21
N GLN A 288 -17.51 2.03 -9.07
CA GLN A 288 -16.66 2.60 -8.04
C GLN A 288 -16.03 1.54 -7.13
N MET A 289 -14.97 1.94 -6.44
CA MET A 289 -14.33 1.25 -5.33
C MET A 289 -14.39 2.12 -4.09
N GLN A 290 -14.71 1.53 -2.94
CA GLN A 290 -14.48 2.15 -1.63
C GLN A 290 -13.15 1.64 -1.09
N LEU A 291 -12.28 2.57 -0.75
CA LEU A 291 -10.94 2.30 -0.27
C LEU A 291 -10.78 2.81 1.17
N VAL A 292 -9.99 2.11 1.95
CA VAL A 292 -9.44 2.62 3.19
C VAL A 292 -7.95 2.79 3.01
N LEU A 293 -7.44 3.97 3.41
CA LEU A 293 -6.03 4.29 3.46
C LEU A 293 -5.61 4.43 4.93
N VAL A 294 -4.36 4.17 5.23
CA VAL A 294 -3.76 4.50 6.53
C VAL A 294 -2.55 5.40 6.33
N ALA A 295 -2.39 6.36 7.23
CA ALA A 295 -1.20 7.20 7.33
C ALA A 295 -0.49 6.96 8.66
N ASP A 296 0.84 6.99 8.60
CA ASP A 296 1.73 7.21 9.73
C ASP A 296 2.29 8.64 9.64
N ASP A 297 2.16 9.40 10.72
CA ASP A 297 2.63 10.79 10.79
C ASP A 297 3.89 10.91 11.66
N ASP A 298 4.58 9.81 11.95
CA ASP A 298 5.79 9.72 12.77
C ASP A 298 5.63 10.30 14.20
N ASN A 299 4.39 10.51 14.64
CA ASN A 299 4.05 11.12 15.94
C ASN A 299 3.49 10.12 16.97
N GLY A 300 3.48 8.82 16.62
CA GLY A 300 2.97 7.73 17.47
C GLY A 300 1.45 7.54 17.37
N THR A 301 0.81 8.11 16.35
CA THR A 301 -0.61 7.91 16.02
C THR A 301 -0.75 7.37 14.60
N SER A 302 -1.93 6.84 14.26
CA SER A 302 -2.28 6.48 12.89
C SER A 302 -3.53 7.23 12.47
N VAL A 303 -3.66 7.56 11.19
CA VAL A 303 -4.88 8.16 10.65
C VAL A 303 -5.47 7.28 9.56
N LEU A 304 -6.73 6.92 9.70
CA LEU A 304 -7.47 6.20 8.68
C LEU A 304 -8.31 7.16 7.83
N PHE A 305 -8.29 6.94 6.53
CA PHE A 305 -9.11 7.68 5.57
C PHE A 305 -9.99 6.70 4.79
N LYS A 306 -11.27 7.03 4.64
CA LYS A 306 -12.17 6.35 3.72
C LYS A 306 -12.42 7.24 2.52
N ILE A 307 -12.29 6.67 1.33
CA ILE A 307 -12.46 7.37 0.06
C ILE A 307 -13.25 6.51 -0.93
N THR A 308 -13.91 7.17 -1.86
CA THR A 308 -14.58 6.52 -2.99
C THR A 308 -13.89 6.90 -4.30
N LEU A 309 -13.36 5.89 -5.01
CA LEU A 309 -12.72 6.02 -6.32
C LEU A 309 -13.70 5.61 -7.42
N LYS A 310 -14.05 6.52 -8.34
CA LYS A 310 -14.83 6.22 -9.56
C LYS A 310 -13.92 5.50 -10.58
N LYS A 311 -14.46 4.43 -11.17
CA LYS A 311 -13.76 3.60 -12.18
C LYS A 311 -13.77 4.22 -13.56
#